data_77ed447a0eca5432d98b71921dd592cf
#
_entry.id   77ed447a0eca5432d98b71921dd592cf
#
_cell.length_a   1.000
_cell.length_b   1.000
_cell.length_c   1.000
_cell.angle_alpha   90.00
_cell.angle_beta   90.00
_cell.angle_gamma   90.00
#
_symmetry.space_group_name_H-M   'P 1'
#
loop_
_entity.id
_entity.type
_entity.pdbx_description
1 polymer ?
#
loop_
_entity_poly.entity_id
_entity_poly.type
_entity_poly.pdbx_seq_one_letter_code
_entity_poly.pdbx_strand_id
1 'polypeptide(L)'
;MVTAGGNPERLRTEASFAALCGAAPVPASSGRTNRHRLSRGGDRAANAALYRIALVRMSGDPRTRDYVARQTAAGRTKKEIIRLLKRAIAREMFRCPTTTATIPSIADLRPPRQSKNITLTAVARHFGVWPATISTLERGIRRDDDLANTYRDWLTAA
;
A
#
# COMPACT_ATOMS: atom_id res chain seq x y z
N MET A 1 0.42 7.96 -4.58
CA MET A 1 -0.88 8.27 -5.18
C MET A 1 -0.84 9.65 -5.83
N VAL A 2 -0.64 9.68 -7.13
CA VAL A 2 -0.52 10.93 -7.91
C VAL A 2 -1.82 11.75 -7.85
N THR A 3 -2.97 11.11 -7.76
CA THR A 3 -4.30 11.75 -7.73
C THR A 3 -4.56 12.60 -6.48
N ALA A 4 -3.91 12.30 -5.36
CA ALA A 4 -4.00 13.11 -4.14
C ALA A 4 -3.19 14.40 -4.28
N GLY A 5 -2.29 14.47 -5.29
CA GLY A 5 -1.50 15.63 -5.63
C GLY A 5 -0.63 16.13 -4.51
N GLY A 6 -0.17 17.35 -4.64
CA GLY A 6 0.65 18.04 -3.64
C GLY A 6 -0.12 18.61 -2.45
N ASN A 7 -1.39 18.24 -2.24
CA ASN A 7 -2.17 18.75 -1.11
C ASN A 7 -2.85 17.63 -0.30
N PRO A 8 -2.08 16.90 0.54
CA PRO A 8 -2.62 15.85 1.40
C PRO A 8 -3.62 16.38 2.45
N GLU A 9 -3.58 17.67 2.78
CA GLU A 9 -4.50 18.27 3.75
C GLU A 9 -5.96 18.26 3.31
N ARG A 10 -6.21 18.18 2.01
CA ARG A 10 -7.59 18.02 1.47
C ARG A 10 -8.18 16.65 1.74
N LEU A 11 -7.35 15.66 2.08
CA LEU A 11 -7.74 14.27 2.33
C LEU A 11 -7.82 13.95 3.82
N ARG A 12 -8.38 14.85 4.62
CA ARG A 12 -8.46 14.72 6.09
C ARG A 12 -9.30 13.54 6.56
N THR A 13 -10.23 13.07 5.76
CA THR A 13 -11.17 12.01 6.14
C THR A 13 -11.23 10.89 5.10
N GLU A 14 -11.54 9.69 5.58
CA GLU A 14 -11.83 8.54 4.73
C GLU A 14 -12.95 8.84 3.72
N ALA A 15 -13.94 9.63 4.13
CA ALA A 15 -15.06 10.02 3.27
C ALA A 15 -14.61 10.91 2.10
N SER A 16 -13.74 11.90 2.36
CA SER A 16 -13.18 12.77 1.32
C SER A 16 -12.31 11.99 0.34
N PHE A 17 -11.52 11.05 0.84
CA PHE A 17 -10.74 10.15 -0.01
C PHE A 17 -11.62 9.24 -0.88
N ALA A 18 -12.67 8.67 -0.32
CA ALA A 18 -13.60 7.85 -1.09
C ALA A 18 -14.38 8.65 -2.13
N ALA A 19 -14.71 9.90 -1.84
CA ALA A 19 -15.32 10.82 -2.80
C ALA A 19 -14.35 11.14 -3.94
N LEU A 20 -13.09 11.44 -3.62
CA LEU A 20 -12.04 11.64 -4.63
C LEU A 20 -11.90 10.43 -5.56
N CYS A 21 -11.93 9.21 -4.99
CA CYS A 21 -11.83 7.97 -5.77
C CYS A 21 -13.14 7.55 -6.47
N GLY A 22 -14.22 8.34 -6.38
CA GLY A 22 -15.53 7.96 -6.92
C GLY A 22 -16.12 6.69 -6.29
N ALA A 23 -15.72 6.37 -5.04
CA ALA A 23 -16.17 5.22 -4.29
C ALA A 23 -17.09 5.58 -3.13
N ALA A 24 -17.47 6.86 -2.99
CA ALA A 24 -18.43 7.29 -1.98
C ALA A 24 -19.82 6.69 -2.24
N PRO A 25 -20.53 6.20 -1.23
CA PRO A 25 -21.89 5.71 -1.38
C PRO A 25 -22.82 6.91 -1.64
N VAL A 26 -23.55 6.86 -2.75
CA VAL A 26 -24.60 7.83 -3.06
C VAL A 26 -25.95 7.18 -2.71
N PRO A 27 -26.68 7.63 -1.70
CA PRO A 27 -27.98 7.06 -1.33
C PRO A 27 -28.95 7.09 -2.51
N ALA A 28 -29.64 5.99 -2.71
CA ALA A 28 -30.68 5.84 -3.73
C ALA A 28 -31.88 5.10 -3.13
N SER A 29 -32.16 5.45 -1.85
CA SER A 29 -33.23 4.83 -1.09
C SER A 29 -34.57 5.43 -1.45
N SER A 30 -35.57 4.57 -1.61
CA SER A 30 -37.00 4.96 -1.60
C SER A 30 -37.74 4.00 -0.66
N GLY A 31 -38.25 4.50 0.43
CA GLY A 31 -39.05 3.72 1.39
C GLY A 31 -38.28 2.53 1.99
N ARG A 32 -38.73 1.31 1.70
CA ARG A 32 -38.19 0.07 2.29
C ARG A 32 -36.85 -0.42 1.73
N THR A 33 -36.31 0.23 0.68
CA THR A 33 -35.11 -0.25 0.00
C THR A 33 -33.93 0.65 0.27
N ASN A 34 -32.93 0.16 1.01
CA ASN A 34 -31.68 0.88 1.26
C ASN A 34 -30.63 0.48 0.20
N ARG A 35 -30.58 1.23 -0.89
CA ARG A 35 -29.64 1.01 -2.00
C ARG A 35 -28.75 2.24 -2.22
N HIS A 36 -27.61 1.99 -2.87
CA HIS A 36 -26.66 3.04 -3.23
C HIS A 36 -26.42 3.00 -4.74
N ARG A 37 -26.45 4.15 -5.38
CA ARG A 37 -26.11 4.29 -6.79
C ARG A 37 -24.64 4.64 -6.98
N LEU A 38 -24.19 4.53 -8.24
CA LEU A 38 -22.83 4.89 -8.63
C LEU A 38 -22.56 6.38 -8.42
N SER A 39 -21.46 6.71 -7.72
CA SER A 39 -20.90 8.06 -7.76
C SER A 39 -20.28 8.31 -9.15
N ARG A 40 -20.69 9.35 -9.83
CA ARG A 40 -20.11 9.78 -11.13
C ARG A 40 -19.04 10.86 -10.94
N GLY A 41 -18.86 11.35 -9.73
CA GLY A 41 -17.79 12.27 -9.37
C GLY A 41 -16.49 11.56 -9.05
N GLY A 42 -15.42 12.32 -8.86
CA GLY A 42 -14.12 11.83 -8.48
C GLY A 42 -13.20 11.53 -9.67
N ASP A 43 -11.98 11.12 -9.33
CA ASP A 43 -10.93 10.84 -10.30
C ASP A 43 -11.17 9.49 -10.99
N ARG A 44 -11.18 9.49 -12.33
CA ARG A 44 -11.42 8.29 -13.14
C ARG A 44 -10.30 7.26 -13.03
N ALA A 45 -9.04 7.72 -12.93
CA ALA A 45 -7.89 6.82 -12.83
C ALA A 45 -7.88 6.11 -11.49
N ALA A 46 -8.13 6.83 -10.40
CA ALA A 46 -8.28 6.24 -9.07
C ALA A 46 -9.45 5.25 -9.00
N ASN A 47 -10.58 5.61 -9.61
CA ASN A 47 -11.76 4.73 -9.68
C ASN A 47 -11.47 3.43 -10.46
N ALA A 48 -10.77 3.53 -11.60
CA ALA A 48 -10.35 2.38 -12.40
C ALA A 48 -9.33 1.51 -11.66
N ALA A 49 -8.40 2.10 -10.91
CA ALA A 49 -7.46 1.36 -10.08
C ALA A 49 -8.20 0.53 -8.99
N LEU A 50 -9.12 1.16 -8.26
CA LEU A 50 -9.94 0.45 -7.26
C LEU A 50 -10.76 -0.69 -7.89
N TYR A 51 -11.29 -0.48 -9.09
CA TYR A 51 -12.02 -1.51 -9.82
C TYR A 51 -11.14 -2.72 -10.16
N ARG A 52 -9.93 -2.48 -10.68
CA ARG A 52 -8.97 -3.54 -11.01
C ARG A 52 -8.56 -4.32 -9.76
N ILE A 53 -8.26 -3.63 -8.65
CA ILE A 53 -7.94 -4.27 -7.37
C ILE A 53 -9.11 -5.15 -6.90
N ALA A 54 -10.35 -4.64 -6.99
CA ALA A 54 -11.51 -5.42 -6.62
C ALA A 54 -11.64 -6.70 -7.46
N LEU A 55 -11.45 -6.63 -8.78
CA LEU A 55 -11.50 -7.80 -9.65
C LEU A 55 -10.41 -8.82 -9.33
N VAL A 56 -9.17 -8.38 -9.13
CA VAL A 56 -8.05 -9.26 -8.77
C VAL A 56 -8.32 -9.95 -7.43
N ARG A 57 -8.79 -9.21 -6.41
CA ARG A 57 -9.15 -9.81 -5.12
C ARG A 57 -10.31 -10.81 -5.22
N MET A 58 -11.30 -10.54 -6.06
CA MET A 58 -12.42 -11.47 -6.30
C MET A 58 -11.96 -12.80 -6.91
N SER A 59 -10.86 -12.81 -7.67
CA SER A 59 -10.30 -14.04 -8.24
C SER A 59 -9.31 -14.75 -7.31
N GLY A 60 -8.42 -13.99 -6.64
CA GLY A 60 -7.26 -14.53 -5.93
C GLY A 60 -7.37 -14.56 -4.40
N ASP A 61 -8.14 -13.66 -3.79
CA ASP A 61 -8.21 -13.55 -2.33
C ASP A 61 -9.38 -14.36 -1.74
N PRO A 62 -9.10 -15.40 -0.91
CA PRO A 62 -10.13 -16.23 -0.29
C PRO A 62 -11.16 -15.42 0.51
N ARG A 63 -10.72 -14.47 1.32
CA ARG A 63 -11.61 -13.62 2.15
C ARG A 63 -12.60 -12.82 1.30
N THR A 64 -12.11 -12.30 0.17
CA THR A 64 -12.95 -11.55 -0.77
C THR A 64 -13.94 -12.48 -1.47
N ARG A 65 -13.54 -13.69 -1.84
CA ARG A 65 -14.46 -14.70 -2.43
C ARG A 65 -15.57 -15.07 -1.48
N ASP A 66 -15.26 -15.34 -0.22
CA ASP A 66 -16.26 -15.65 0.81
C ASP A 66 -17.23 -14.48 1.04
N TYR A 67 -16.70 -13.26 1.04
CA TYR A 67 -17.53 -12.06 1.12
C TYR A 67 -18.48 -11.95 -0.07
N VAL A 68 -17.97 -12.16 -1.30
CA VAL A 68 -18.78 -12.13 -2.53
C VAL A 68 -19.88 -13.17 -2.49
N ALA A 69 -19.58 -14.40 -2.09
CA ALA A 69 -20.54 -15.49 -1.98
C ALA A 69 -21.69 -15.12 -1.01
N ARG A 70 -21.36 -14.59 0.18
CA ARG A 70 -22.37 -14.14 1.15
C ARG A 70 -23.24 -13.00 0.61
N GLN A 71 -22.65 -12.02 -0.07
CA GLN A 71 -23.40 -10.90 -0.63
C GLN A 71 -24.30 -11.32 -1.80
N THR A 72 -23.85 -12.30 -2.59
CA THR A 72 -24.65 -12.88 -3.68
C THR A 72 -25.84 -13.66 -3.11
N ALA A 73 -25.63 -14.47 -2.07
CA ALA A 73 -26.70 -15.18 -1.37
C ALA A 73 -27.72 -14.22 -0.74
N ALA A 74 -27.28 -13.03 -0.32
CA ALA A 74 -28.15 -11.95 0.17
C ALA A 74 -28.88 -11.17 -0.96
N GLY A 75 -28.81 -11.65 -2.22
CA GLY A 75 -29.54 -11.09 -3.35
C GLY A 75 -28.89 -9.83 -3.96
N ARG A 76 -27.62 -9.52 -3.65
CA ARG A 76 -26.94 -8.38 -4.24
C ARG A 76 -26.40 -8.70 -5.62
N THR A 77 -26.50 -7.74 -6.52
CA THR A 77 -25.93 -7.86 -7.86
C THR A 77 -24.40 -7.70 -7.83
N LYS A 78 -23.71 -8.31 -8.81
CA LYS A 78 -22.24 -8.17 -8.97
C LYS A 78 -21.79 -6.71 -8.99
N LYS A 79 -22.56 -5.81 -9.62
CA LYS A 79 -22.26 -4.37 -9.68
C LYS A 79 -22.33 -3.72 -8.29
N GLU A 80 -23.26 -4.13 -7.45
CA GLU A 80 -23.37 -3.64 -6.06
C GLU A 80 -22.21 -4.15 -5.21
N ILE A 81 -21.87 -5.44 -5.35
CA ILE A 81 -20.75 -6.05 -4.62
C ILE A 81 -19.42 -5.34 -4.97
N ILE A 82 -19.17 -5.09 -6.25
CA ILE A 82 -17.97 -4.36 -6.68
C ILE A 82 -17.93 -2.94 -6.07
N ARG A 83 -19.06 -2.25 -5.97
CA ARG A 83 -19.10 -0.92 -5.31
C ARG A 83 -18.75 -1.00 -3.83
N LEU A 84 -19.25 -2.01 -3.12
CA LEU A 84 -18.92 -2.25 -1.72
C LEU A 84 -17.43 -2.57 -1.55
N LEU A 85 -16.88 -3.43 -2.40
CA LEU A 85 -15.46 -3.77 -2.39
C LEU A 85 -14.57 -2.54 -2.66
N LYS A 86 -14.90 -1.74 -3.66
CA LYS A 86 -14.17 -0.48 -3.93
C LYS A 86 -14.16 0.45 -2.74
N ARG A 87 -15.28 0.57 -2.02
CA ARG A 87 -15.36 1.38 -0.80
C ARG A 87 -14.48 0.80 0.31
N ALA A 88 -14.48 -0.52 0.50
CA ALA A 88 -13.64 -1.18 1.49
C ALA A 88 -12.14 -1.01 1.17
N ILE A 89 -11.76 -1.20 -0.09
CA ILE A 89 -10.38 -1.00 -0.57
C ILE A 89 -9.94 0.46 -0.38
N ALA A 90 -10.79 1.44 -0.72
CA ALA A 90 -10.49 2.85 -0.49
C ALA A 90 -10.25 3.15 0.99
N ARG A 91 -10.99 2.51 1.90
CA ARG A 91 -10.80 2.61 3.35
C ARG A 91 -9.46 2.03 3.80
N GLU A 92 -9.09 0.87 3.31
CA GLU A 92 -7.78 0.26 3.58
C GLU A 92 -6.65 1.18 3.09
N MET A 93 -6.75 1.66 1.86
CA MET A 93 -5.75 2.55 1.26
C MET A 93 -5.62 3.88 1.99
N PHE A 94 -6.71 4.42 2.54
CA PHE A 94 -6.66 5.64 3.35
C PHE A 94 -5.91 5.44 4.66
N ARG A 95 -6.06 4.26 5.28
CA ARG A 95 -5.38 3.93 6.54
C ARG A 95 -3.88 3.65 6.37
N CYS A 96 -3.46 3.07 5.24
CA CYS A 96 -2.07 2.76 4.98
C CYS A 96 -1.10 3.98 5.03
N PRO A 97 -1.41 5.14 4.44
CA PRO A 97 -0.51 6.30 4.47
C PRO A 97 -0.44 7.01 5.83
N THR A 98 -1.46 6.82 6.70
CA THR A 98 -1.48 7.45 8.03
C THR A 98 -0.61 6.73 9.05
N THR A 99 -0.16 5.53 8.74
CA THR A 99 0.87 4.85 9.51
C THR A 99 2.21 5.27 8.92
N THR A 100 2.78 6.35 9.44
CA THR A 100 4.17 6.74 9.15
C THR A 100 5.07 5.67 9.74
N ALA A 101 5.32 4.60 8.98
CA ALA A 101 6.43 3.72 9.29
C ALA A 101 7.68 4.60 9.20
N THR A 102 8.35 4.82 10.32
CA THR A 102 9.67 5.44 10.33
C THR A 102 10.56 4.51 9.52
N ILE A 103 10.80 4.89 8.27
CA ILE A 103 11.65 4.13 7.37
C ILE A 103 13.09 4.37 7.86
N PRO A 104 13.79 3.36 8.42
CA PRO A 104 15.16 3.54 8.84
C PRO A 104 16.00 4.02 7.66
N SER A 105 16.80 5.06 7.88
CA SER A 105 17.75 5.54 6.86
C SER A 105 18.79 4.45 6.63
N ILE A 106 19.14 4.20 5.38
CA ILE A 106 20.24 3.29 5.00
C ILE A 106 21.51 4.08 4.67
N ALA A 107 21.39 5.41 4.55
CA ALA A 107 22.50 6.29 4.23
C ALA A 107 23.62 6.30 5.29
N ASP A 108 23.32 5.81 6.47
CA ASP A 108 24.24 5.71 7.62
C ASP A 108 25.21 4.53 7.55
N LEU A 109 25.02 3.56 6.65
CA LEU A 109 25.85 2.35 6.59
C LEU A 109 27.21 2.57 5.93
N ARG A 110 27.24 3.37 4.87
CA ARG A 110 28.44 3.59 4.06
C ARG A 110 29.56 4.35 4.79
N PRO A 111 29.28 5.49 5.50
CA PRO A 111 30.33 6.26 6.18
C PRO A 111 31.09 5.46 7.24
N PRO A 112 30.46 4.73 8.20
CA PRO A 112 31.16 3.94 9.20
C PRO A 112 32.00 2.81 8.59
N ARG A 113 31.50 2.16 7.53
CA ARG A 113 32.28 1.14 6.83
C ARG A 113 33.57 1.74 6.25
N GLN A 114 33.46 2.89 5.60
CA GLN A 114 34.61 3.57 5.00
C GLN A 114 35.62 4.05 6.04
N SER A 115 35.15 4.63 7.15
CA SER A 115 36.02 5.08 8.24
C SER A 115 36.82 3.95 8.89
N LYS A 116 36.26 2.74 8.89
CA LYS A 116 36.93 1.52 9.39
C LYS A 116 37.76 0.79 8.30
N ASN A 117 37.90 1.37 7.11
CA ASN A 117 38.59 0.79 5.96
C ASN A 117 38.10 -0.62 5.57
N ILE A 118 36.84 -0.94 5.83
CA ILE A 118 36.24 -2.23 5.51
C ILE A 118 35.80 -2.24 4.05
N THR A 119 36.24 -3.22 3.27
CA THR A 119 35.85 -3.35 1.86
C THR A 119 34.47 -3.96 1.69
N LEU A 120 33.77 -3.63 0.59
CA LEU A 120 32.49 -4.26 0.26
C LEU A 120 32.57 -5.79 0.18
N THR A 121 33.72 -6.31 -0.29
CA THR A 121 33.97 -7.76 -0.36
C THR A 121 34.08 -8.38 1.03
N ALA A 122 34.68 -7.70 1.99
CA ALA A 122 34.78 -8.19 3.38
C ALA A 122 33.38 -8.27 4.03
N VAL A 123 32.57 -7.24 3.87
CA VAL A 123 31.17 -7.23 4.33
C VAL A 123 30.37 -8.36 3.65
N ALA A 124 30.45 -8.46 2.36
CA ALA A 124 29.74 -9.46 1.59
C ALA A 124 30.08 -10.90 2.01
N ARG A 125 31.37 -11.15 2.30
CA ARG A 125 31.84 -12.44 2.81
C ARG A 125 31.26 -12.73 4.20
N HIS A 126 31.21 -11.73 5.06
CA HIS A 126 30.66 -11.89 6.43
C HIS A 126 29.19 -12.29 6.41
N PHE A 127 28.40 -11.64 5.56
CA PHE A 127 26.94 -11.88 5.48
C PHE A 127 26.54 -12.95 4.44
N GLY A 128 27.50 -13.59 3.77
CA GLY A 128 27.19 -14.61 2.75
C GLY A 128 26.46 -14.09 1.52
N VAL A 129 26.63 -12.81 1.17
CA VAL A 129 25.97 -12.17 0.05
C VAL A 129 26.97 -11.67 -1.00
N TRP A 130 26.48 -11.27 -2.18
CA TRP A 130 27.34 -10.70 -3.21
C TRP A 130 27.73 -9.25 -2.88
N PRO A 131 28.97 -8.79 -3.20
CA PRO A 131 29.39 -7.41 -3.00
C PRO A 131 28.48 -6.37 -3.65
N ALA A 132 27.88 -6.70 -4.79
CA ALA A 132 26.87 -5.88 -5.45
C ALA A 132 25.62 -5.67 -4.60
N THR A 133 25.22 -6.67 -3.80
CA THR A 133 24.08 -6.56 -2.88
C THR A 133 24.34 -5.50 -1.81
N ILE A 134 25.52 -5.52 -1.19
CA ILE A 134 25.92 -4.51 -0.20
C ILE A 134 26.00 -3.13 -0.86
N SER A 135 26.61 -3.03 -2.03
CA SER A 135 26.71 -1.77 -2.77
C SER A 135 25.34 -1.17 -3.14
N THR A 136 24.38 -1.99 -3.56
CA THR A 136 23.03 -1.53 -3.88
C THR A 136 22.22 -1.19 -2.64
N LEU A 137 22.45 -1.89 -1.54
CA LEU A 137 21.88 -1.57 -0.22
C LEU A 137 22.38 -0.20 0.26
N GLU A 138 23.70 0.02 0.34
CA GLU A 138 24.29 1.30 0.79
C GLU A 138 23.87 2.51 -0.05
N ARG A 139 23.59 2.29 -1.35
CA ARG A 139 23.10 3.34 -2.26
C ARG A 139 21.57 3.53 -2.21
N GLY A 140 20.86 2.72 -1.41
CA GLY A 140 19.40 2.78 -1.34
C GLY A 140 18.67 2.32 -2.61
N ILE A 141 19.36 1.66 -3.55
CA ILE A 141 18.77 1.15 -4.79
C ILE A 141 17.92 -0.09 -4.52
N ARG A 142 18.41 -0.95 -3.65
CA ARG A 142 17.67 -2.12 -3.16
C ARG A 142 17.50 -1.99 -1.65
N ARG A 143 16.28 -2.18 -1.18
CA ARG A 143 15.96 -2.12 0.23
C ARG A 143 15.88 -3.54 0.80
N ASP A 144 16.60 -3.75 1.91
CA ASP A 144 16.56 -4.95 2.71
C ASP A 144 16.80 -4.52 4.16
N ASP A 145 15.71 -4.35 4.91
CA ASP A 145 15.76 -3.76 6.25
C ASP A 145 16.42 -4.72 7.26
N ASP A 146 16.26 -6.04 7.11
CA ASP A 146 16.85 -7.05 7.99
C ASP A 146 18.36 -7.08 7.82
N LEU A 147 18.82 -7.12 6.56
CA LEU A 147 20.25 -7.04 6.25
C LEU A 147 20.85 -5.70 6.69
N ALA A 148 20.13 -4.59 6.52
CA ALA A 148 20.62 -3.27 6.94
C ALA A 148 20.79 -3.17 8.45
N ASN A 149 19.86 -3.72 9.24
CA ASN A 149 19.94 -3.72 10.70
C ASN A 149 21.10 -4.58 11.20
N THR A 150 21.21 -5.83 10.72
CA THR A 150 22.31 -6.72 11.10
C THR A 150 23.68 -6.15 10.66
N TYR A 151 23.73 -5.48 9.52
CA TYR A 151 24.94 -4.82 9.06
C TYR A 151 25.33 -3.61 9.93
N ARG A 152 24.36 -2.82 10.38
CA ARG A 152 24.58 -1.71 11.31
C ARG A 152 25.13 -2.19 12.65
N ASP A 153 24.51 -3.23 13.19
CA ASP A 153 24.94 -3.82 14.46
C ASP A 153 26.37 -4.37 14.35
N TRP A 154 26.68 -5.03 13.26
CA TRP A 154 28.04 -5.54 13.00
C TRP A 154 29.05 -4.38 12.85
N LEU A 155 28.72 -3.30 12.14
CA LEU A 155 29.59 -2.12 12.05
C LEU A 155 29.83 -1.45 13.39
N THR A 156 28.88 -1.52 14.30
CA THR A 156 29.02 -0.96 15.65
C THR A 156 29.92 -1.81 16.53
N ALA A 157 29.91 -3.13 16.33
CA ALA A 157 30.70 -4.11 17.10
C ALA A 157 32.13 -4.31 16.56
N ALA A 158 32.38 -4.02 15.31
CA ALA A 158 33.70 -4.16 14.64
C ALA A 158 34.58 -2.93 14.86
#